data_99441fa86d9bd5ffde7eed9a642ab3a4
#
_entry.id   99441fa86d9bd5ffde7eed9a642ab3a4
#
_cell.length_a   1.000
_cell.length_b   1.000
_cell.length_c   1.000
_cell.angle_alpha   90.00
_cell.angle_beta   90.00
_cell.angle_gamma   90.00
#
_symmetry.space_group_name_H-M   'P 1'
#
loop_
_entity.id
_entity.type
_entity.pdbx_description
1 polymer ?
#
loop_
_entity_poly.entity_id
_entity_poly.type
_entity_poly.pdbx_seq_one_letter_code
_entity_poly.pdbx_strand_id
1 'polypeptide(L)'
;GVSSGFLGALVGGFIAGALVLAIKKYVKVPRSLEGAKSILLLPLLGTILTGFVMLAVNIPMAAINTAMNDFLGGLGGGSAVLLGIVLGGMMAVDMGGPVNKAAYVFGTGTLAATVSSGGSVAMAAVMAGGMVPPLAIFVATLLFKDKFSKEERNSGLTNIIMGLSFITEGAIPFGAADPARAIPSFILGSAVAGGLVGLAGIKLMAPHGGIFVIALTSNALLYLASVLVGAIVSGVVYGYLRKPLEK
;
A
#
# COMPACT_ATOMS: atom_id res chain seq x y z
N GLY A 1 1.51 -13.52 -22.07
CA GLY A 1 0.93 -12.18 -22.23
C GLY A 1 1.53 -11.21 -21.23
N VAL A 2 1.67 -9.95 -21.59
CA VAL A 2 2.20 -8.93 -20.71
C VAL A 2 1.19 -8.66 -19.57
N SER A 3 1.65 -8.73 -18.31
CA SER A 3 0.77 -8.58 -17.16
C SER A 3 0.53 -7.09 -16.85
N SER A 4 -0.73 -6.67 -16.83
CA SER A 4 -1.12 -5.34 -16.35
C SER A 4 -1.12 -5.21 -14.81
N GLY A 5 -0.89 -6.33 -14.12
CA GLY A 5 -0.77 -6.38 -12.68
C GLY A 5 -1.97 -5.81 -11.91
N PHE A 6 -1.68 -5.23 -10.75
CA PHE A 6 -2.69 -4.60 -9.90
C PHE A 6 -3.38 -3.40 -10.58
N LEU A 7 -2.65 -2.62 -11.38
CA LEU A 7 -3.22 -1.46 -12.11
C LEU A 7 -4.34 -1.88 -13.05
N GLY A 8 -4.13 -2.96 -13.82
CA GLY A 8 -5.16 -3.52 -14.68
C GLY A 8 -6.38 -4.00 -13.91
N ALA A 9 -6.18 -4.68 -12.78
CA ALA A 9 -7.28 -5.15 -11.94
C ALA A 9 -8.11 -3.99 -11.35
N LEU A 10 -7.45 -2.91 -10.90
CA LEU A 10 -8.11 -1.72 -10.37
C LEU A 10 -8.98 -1.04 -11.44
N VAL A 11 -8.41 -0.77 -12.61
CA VAL A 11 -9.15 -0.15 -13.73
C VAL A 11 -10.27 -1.07 -14.19
N GLY A 12 -10.03 -2.38 -14.26
CA GLY A 12 -11.03 -3.39 -14.59
C GLY A 12 -12.23 -3.37 -13.65
N GLY A 13 -12.01 -3.20 -12.35
CA GLY A 13 -13.08 -3.06 -11.36
C GLY A 13 -13.99 -1.84 -11.62
N PHE A 14 -13.40 -0.67 -11.90
CA PHE A 14 -14.17 0.53 -12.26
C PHE A 14 -14.95 0.35 -13.58
N ILE A 15 -14.33 -0.24 -14.60
CA ILE A 15 -14.98 -0.54 -15.88
C ILE A 15 -16.14 -1.50 -15.67
N ALA A 16 -15.95 -2.58 -14.93
CA ALA A 16 -17.01 -3.53 -14.62
C ALA A 16 -18.20 -2.86 -13.92
N GLY A 17 -17.93 -2.04 -12.91
CA GLY A 17 -18.95 -1.28 -12.22
C GLY A 17 -19.73 -0.34 -13.14
N ALA A 18 -19.03 0.43 -13.97
CA ALA A 18 -19.62 1.34 -14.94
C ALA A 18 -20.50 0.60 -15.98
N LEU A 19 -20.01 -0.54 -16.51
CA LEU A 19 -20.73 -1.37 -17.46
C LEU A 19 -22.01 -1.97 -16.84
N VAL A 20 -21.92 -2.50 -15.61
CA VAL A 20 -23.09 -3.02 -14.89
C VAL A 20 -24.13 -1.93 -14.66
N LEU A 21 -23.72 -0.72 -14.27
CA LEU A 21 -24.63 0.44 -14.15
C LEU A 21 -25.28 0.81 -15.48
N ALA A 22 -24.51 0.81 -16.57
CA ALA A 22 -25.03 1.06 -17.90
C ALA A 22 -26.05 -0.01 -18.34
N ILE A 23 -25.76 -1.30 -18.14
CA ILE A 23 -26.68 -2.40 -18.44
C ILE A 23 -27.97 -2.25 -17.62
N LYS A 24 -27.87 -1.95 -16.32
CA LYS A 24 -29.05 -1.69 -15.47
C LYS A 24 -29.93 -0.58 -16.01
N LYS A 25 -29.30 0.52 -16.46
CA LYS A 25 -30.02 1.72 -16.94
C LYS A 25 -30.66 1.54 -18.32
N TYR A 26 -29.94 0.92 -19.25
CA TYR A 26 -30.35 0.90 -20.66
C TYR A 26 -31.04 -0.39 -21.08
N VAL A 27 -30.73 -1.54 -20.49
CA VAL A 27 -31.39 -2.81 -20.80
C VAL A 27 -32.68 -2.93 -19.97
N LYS A 28 -33.82 -2.60 -20.59
CA LYS A 28 -35.15 -2.72 -19.97
C LYS A 28 -35.70 -4.11 -20.24
N VAL A 29 -36.19 -4.78 -19.21
CA VAL A 29 -36.86 -6.08 -19.30
C VAL A 29 -38.24 -5.99 -18.64
N PRO A 30 -39.22 -6.83 -19.02
CA PRO A 30 -40.49 -6.95 -18.32
C PRO A 30 -40.30 -7.31 -16.83
N ARG A 31 -41.23 -6.89 -15.97
CA ARG A 31 -41.17 -7.14 -14.51
C ARG A 31 -40.98 -8.62 -14.16
N SER A 32 -41.57 -9.52 -14.93
CA SER A 32 -41.45 -10.97 -14.76
C SER A 32 -40.02 -11.49 -14.97
N LEU A 33 -39.16 -10.75 -15.67
CA LEU A 33 -37.77 -11.12 -15.97
C LEU A 33 -36.72 -10.33 -15.16
N GLU A 34 -37.15 -9.45 -14.26
CA GLU A 34 -36.22 -8.64 -13.44
C GLU A 34 -35.27 -9.52 -12.58
N GLY A 35 -35.76 -10.65 -12.05
CA GLY A 35 -34.96 -11.63 -11.34
C GLY A 35 -33.87 -12.26 -12.24
N ALA A 36 -34.28 -12.68 -13.44
CA ALA A 36 -33.35 -13.24 -14.43
C ALA A 36 -32.33 -12.21 -14.91
N LYS A 37 -32.72 -10.94 -15.07
CA LYS A 37 -31.79 -9.86 -15.38
C LYS A 37 -30.69 -9.74 -14.30
N SER A 38 -31.06 -9.73 -13.05
CA SER A 38 -30.11 -9.55 -11.93
C SER A 38 -29.16 -10.73 -11.74
N ILE A 39 -29.66 -11.96 -11.89
CA ILE A 39 -28.92 -13.19 -11.59
C ILE A 39 -28.10 -13.67 -12.79
N LEU A 40 -28.63 -13.51 -14.01
CA LEU A 40 -28.04 -14.07 -15.23
C LEU A 40 -27.45 -12.98 -16.14
N LEU A 41 -28.28 -11.99 -16.52
CA LEU A 41 -27.93 -11.05 -17.58
C LEU A 41 -26.82 -10.07 -17.15
N LEU A 42 -26.88 -9.55 -15.93
CA LEU A 42 -25.87 -8.63 -15.41
C LEU A 42 -24.49 -9.30 -15.24
N PRO A 43 -24.36 -10.47 -14.61
CA PRO A 43 -23.06 -11.14 -14.52
C PRO A 43 -22.52 -11.54 -15.89
N LEU A 44 -23.36 -12.11 -16.76
CA LEU A 44 -22.94 -12.60 -18.07
C LEU A 44 -22.45 -11.45 -18.97
N LEU A 45 -23.30 -10.46 -19.22
CA LEU A 45 -22.97 -9.31 -20.08
C LEU A 45 -21.87 -8.45 -19.43
N GLY A 46 -21.96 -8.22 -18.12
CA GLY A 46 -20.95 -7.47 -17.37
C GLY A 46 -19.56 -8.09 -17.52
N THR A 47 -19.42 -9.39 -17.34
CA THR A 47 -18.15 -10.10 -17.49
C THR A 47 -17.63 -10.07 -18.92
N ILE A 48 -18.49 -10.39 -19.91
CA ILE A 48 -18.10 -10.43 -21.32
C ILE A 48 -17.64 -9.04 -21.80
N LEU A 49 -18.45 -7.99 -21.54
CA LEU A 49 -18.13 -6.63 -21.96
C LEU A 49 -16.87 -6.11 -21.25
N THR A 50 -16.73 -6.36 -19.94
CA THR A 50 -15.51 -6.02 -19.21
C THR A 50 -14.29 -6.70 -19.84
N GLY A 51 -14.39 -8.00 -20.16
CA GLY A 51 -13.31 -8.74 -20.80
C GLY A 51 -12.88 -8.10 -22.13
N PHE A 52 -13.83 -7.75 -23.00
CA PHE A 52 -13.53 -7.09 -24.27
C PHE A 52 -12.85 -5.71 -24.08
N VAL A 53 -13.38 -4.87 -23.18
CA VAL A 53 -12.77 -3.58 -22.90
C VAL A 53 -11.36 -3.74 -22.32
N MET A 54 -11.16 -4.72 -21.45
CA MET A 54 -9.86 -5.02 -20.86
C MET A 54 -8.81 -5.49 -21.86
N LEU A 55 -9.17 -6.07 -22.99
CA LEU A 55 -8.21 -6.39 -24.05
C LEU A 55 -7.46 -5.13 -24.54
N ALA A 56 -8.17 -4.00 -24.66
CA ALA A 56 -7.54 -2.73 -25.04
C ALA A 56 -6.85 -2.03 -23.86
N VAL A 57 -7.49 -2.02 -22.68
CA VAL A 57 -7.00 -1.34 -21.47
C VAL A 57 -5.75 -2.02 -20.90
N ASN A 58 -5.63 -3.33 -21.02
CA ASN A 58 -4.44 -4.05 -20.54
C ASN A 58 -3.14 -3.60 -21.23
N ILE A 59 -3.19 -3.12 -22.47
CA ILE A 59 -1.98 -2.68 -23.20
C ILE A 59 -1.31 -1.50 -22.48
N PRO A 60 -1.98 -0.34 -22.27
CA PRO A 60 -1.36 0.77 -21.57
C PRO A 60 -1.07 0.45 -20.08
N MET A 61 -1.93 -0.32 -19.40
CA MET A 61 -1.68 -0.70 -18.00
C MET A 61 -0.45 -1.59 -17.86
N ALA A 62 -0.25 -2.52 -18.78
CA ALA A 62 0.95 -3.35 -18.82
C ALA A 62 2.22 -2.54 -19.13
N ALA A 63 2.14 -1.55 -20.01
CA ALA A 63 3.26 -0.66 -20.30
C ALA A 63 3.67 0.14 -19.04
N ILE A 64 2.70 0.70 -18.30
CA ILE A 64 2.96 1.41 -17.05
C ILE A 64 3.57 0.46 -16.01
N ASN A 65 3.01 -0.73 -15.84
CA ASN A 65 3.51 -1.73 -14.90
C ASN A 65 4.95 -2.15 -15.22
N THR A 66 5.27 -2.37 -16.50
CA THR A 66 6.62 -2.71 -16.97
C THR A 66 7.58 -1.56 -16.70
N ALA A 67 7.23 -0.33 -17.11
CA ALA A 67 8.08 0.83 -16.89
C ALA A 67 8.41 1.06 -15.40
N MET A 68 7.44 0.83 -14.52
CA MET A 68 7.64 0.92 -13.08
C MET A 68 8.57 -0.16 -12.54
N ASN A 69 8.41 -1.41 -13.00
CA ASN A 69 9.30 -2.51 -12.63
C ASN A 69 10.74 -2.28 -13.14
N ASP A 70 10.90 -1.78 -14.37
CA ASP A 70 12.20 -1.48 -14.95
C ASP A 70 12.90 -0.33 -14.19
N PHE A 71 12.16 0.71 -13.83
CA PHE A 71 12.65 1.80 -12.99
C PHE A 71 13.15 1.29 -11.63
N LEU A 72 12.33 0.52 -10.91
CA LEU A 72 12.69 -0.04 -9.61
C LEU A 72 13.85 -1.04 -9.72
N GLY A 73 13.87 -1.87 -10.77
CA GLY A 73 14.96 -2.79 -11.06
C GLY A 73 16.28 -2.07 -11.31
N GLY A 74 16.24 -0.95 -12.03
CA GLY A 74 17.41 -0.09 -12.26
C GLY A 74 18.00 0.49 -10.98
N LEU A 75 17.15 0.84 -10.00
CA LEU A 75 17.61 1.31 -8.69
C LEU A 75 18.33 0.21 -7.90
N GLY A 76 17.87 -1.05 -8.00
CA GLY A 76 18.45 -2.18 -7.29
C GLY A 76 19.89 -2.50 -7.68
N GLY A 77 20.28 -2.19 -8.93
CA GLY A 77 21.67 -2.35 -9.43
C GLY A 77 22.64 -1.28 -8.92
N GLY A 78 22.16 -0.14 -8.43
CA GLY A 78 22.98 1.01 -8.04
C GLY A 78 23.15 1.21 -6.54
N SER A 79 22.06 1.08 -5.75
CA SER A 79 22.08 1.32 -4.30
C SER A 79 20.88 0.72 -3.60
N ALA A 80 21.13 -0.24 -2.72
CA ALA A 80 20.08 -0.82 -1.87
C ALA A 80 19.42 0.22 -0.94
N VAL A 81 20.16 1.25 -0.55
CA VAL A 81 19.66 2.37 0.26
C VAL A 81 18.63 3.17 -0.54
N LEU A 82 18.98 3.57 -1.75
CA LEU A 82 18.08 4.36 -2.61
C LEU A 82 16.81 3.56 -2.96
N LEU A 83 16.96 2.29 -3.32
CA LEU A 83 15.83 1.40 -3.55
C LEU A 83 14.96 1.29 -2.30
N GLY A 84 15.55 1.13 -1.12
CA GLY A 84 14.84 1.08 0.15
C GLY A 84 14.07 2.37 0.47
N ILE A 85 14.68 3.54 0.24
CA ILE A 85 14.02 4.86 0.40
C ILE A 85 12.80 4.96 -0.52
N VAL A 86 12.96 4.64 -1.80
CA VAL A 86 11.89 4.73 -2.79
C VAL A 86 10.75 3.76 -2.46
N LEU A 87 11.07 2.47 -2.24
CA LEU A 87 10.06 1.46 -1.93
C LEU A 87 9.34 1.75 -0.61
N GLY A 88 10.09 2.13 0.44
CA GLY A 88 9.50 2.52 1.72
C GLY A 88 8.57 3.71 1.56
N GLY A 89 8.99 4.77 0.87
CA GLY A 89 8.17 5.94 0.60
C GLY A 89 6.90 5.63 -0.20
N MET A 90 7.01 4.81 -1.25
CA MET A 90 5.87 4.37 -2.07
C MET A 90 4.78 3.68 -1.24
N MET A 91 5.16 2.95 -0.18
CA MET A 91 4.19 2.27 0.69
C MET A 91 3.24 3.24 1.40
N ALA A 92 3.66 4.48 1.62
CA ALA A 92 2.92 5.49 2.36
C ALA A 92 2.17 6.52 1.50
N VAL A 93 2.39 6.55 0.18
CA VAL A 93 1.77 7.55 -0.74
C VAL A 93 0.25 7.44 -0.72
N ASP A 94 -0.27 6.25 -0.84
CA ASP A 94 -1.71 5.97 -0.99
C ASP A 94 -2.20 4.82 -0.09
N MET A 95 -1.34 4.35 0.83
CA MET A 95 -1.67 3.44 1.96
C MET A 95 -2.57 2.26 1.56
N GLY A 96 -2.19 1.53 0.51
CA GLY A 96 -2.94 0.38 -0.03
C GLY A 96 -3.42 0.59 -1.47
N GLY A 97 -3.26 1.80 -2.03
CA GLY A 97 -3.60 2.13 -3.41
C GLY A 97 -2.57 1.65 -4.44
N PRO A 98 -2.65 2.19 -5.67
CA PRO A 98 -1.82 1.74 -6.79
C PRO A 98 -0.31 1.85 -6.57
N VAL A 99 0.17 2.93 -5.96
CA VAL A 99 1.60 3.17 -5.73
C VAL A 99 2.15 2.21 -4.68
N ASN A 100 1.40 2.04 -3.58
CA ASN A 100 1.70 1.05 -2.54
C ASN A 100 1.75 -0.37 -3.13
N LYS A 101 0.74 -0.76 -3.91
CA LYS A 101 0.68 -2.11 -4.49
C LYS A 101 1.77 -2.35 -5.55
N ALA A 102 2.21 -1.32 -6.26
CA ALA A 102 3.34 -1.44 -7.17
C ALA A 102 4.65 -1.78 -6.44
N ALA A 103 4.94 -1.07 -5.34
CA ALA A 103 6.10 -1.40 -4.49
C ALA A 103 5.98 -2.81 -3.90
N TYR A 104 4.78 -3.18 -3.43
CA TYR A 104 4.53 -4.51 -2.86
C TYR A 104 4.72 -5.64 -3.89
N VAL A 105 4.19 -5.49 -5.10
CA VAL A 105 4.33 -6.48 -6.18
C VAL A 105 5.79 -6.60 -6.62
N PHE A 106 6.52 -5.49 -6.73
CA PHE A 106 7.95 -5.53 -6.99
C PHE A 106 8.71 -6.27 -5.89
N GLY A 107 8.44 -5.95 -4.61
CA GLY A 107 9.06 -6.61 -3.45
C GLY A 107 8.81 -8.13 -3.45
N THR A 108 7.57 -8.55 -3.68
CA THR A 108 7.22 -9.99 -3.77
C THR A 108 7.84 -10.68 -4.97
N GLY A 109 7.96 -9.99 -6.11
CA GLY A 109 8.66 -10.49 -7.29
C GLY A 109 10.15 -10.75 -7.02
N THR A 110 10.83 -9.82 -6.36
CA THR A 110 12.23 -10.01 -5.93
C THR A 110 12.37 -11.10 -4.88
N LEU A 111 11.41 -11.24 -3.98
CA LEU A 111 11.39 -12.30 -2.98
C LEU A 111 11.32 -13.68 -3.64
N ALA A 112 10.42 -13.87 -4.61
CA ALA A 112 10.30 -15.13 -5.34
C ALA A 112 11.62 -15.57 -5.98
N ALA A 113 12.44 -14.62 -6.46
CA ALA A 113 13.74 -14.88 -7.04
C ALA A 113 14.87 -15.13 -6.02
N THR A 114 14.72 -14.66 -4.77
CA THR A 114 15.81 -14.61 -3.78
C THR A 114 15.55 -15.40 -2.51
N VAL A 115 14.39 -16.04 -2.35
CA VAL A 115 14.04 -16.78 -1.13
C VAL A 115 15.06 -17.88 -0.81
N SER A 116 15.57 -18.58 -1.81
CA SER A 116 16.61 -19.61 -1.66
C SER A 116 17.97 -19.06 -1.23
N SER A 117 18.23 -17.77 -1.42
CA SER A 117 19.46 -17.06 -1.04
C SER A 117 19.29 -16.20 0.24
N GLY A 118 18.26 -16.49 1.04
CA GLY A 118 18.01 -15.84 2.33
C GLY A 118 17.06 -14.64 2.29
N GLY A 119 16.30 -14.45 1.20
CA GLY A 119 15.26 -13.45 1.09
C GLY A 119 15.67 -12.16 0.36
N SER A 120 14.76 -11.19 0.35
CA SER A 120 14.83 -9.94 -0.41
C SER A 120 15.00 -8.73 0.49
N VAL A 121 15.96 -7.85 0.18
CA VAL A 121 16.10 -6.51 0.80
C VAL A 121 14.95 -5.61 0.37
N ALA A 122 14.53 -5.69 -0.91
CA ALA A 122 13.40 -4.92 -1.41
C ALA A 122 12.10 -5.26 -0.66
N MET A 123 11.82 -6.56 -0.42
CA MET A 123 10.64 -6.97 0.36
C MET A 123 10.73 -6.50 1.82
N ALA A 124 11.92 -6.56 2.42
CA ALA A 124 12.13 -6.05 3.78
C ALA A 124 11.84 -4.55 3.87
N ALA A 125 12.32 -3.75 2.90
CA ALA A 125 12.07 -2.31 2.83
C ALA A 125 10.59 -1.97 2.62
N VAL A 126 9.90 -2.71 1.74
CA VAL A 126 8.45 -2.61 1.51
C VAL A 126 7.68 -2.85 2.80
N MET A 127 7.96 -3.96 3.49
CA MET A 127 7.23 -4.28 4.72
C MET A 127 7.53 -3.28 5.83
N ALA A 128 8.79 -2.87 6.02
CA ALA A 128 9.15 -1.86 6.99
C ALA A 128 8.45 -0.51 6.71
N GLY A 129 8.49 -0.04 5.46
CA GLY A 129 7.83 1.20 5.05
C GLY A 129 6.32 1.17 5.27
N GLY A 130 5.66 0.04 4.98
CA GLY A 130 4.22 -0.08 5.16
C GLY A 130 3.76 -0.24 6.61
N MET A 131 4.65 -0.65 7.52
CA MET A 131 4.37 -0.67 8.96
C MET A 131 4.38 0.73 9.59
N VAL A 132 5.09 1.68 8.99
CA VAL A 132 5.33 3.02 9.56
C VAL A 132 4.08 3.87 9.70
N PRO A 133 3.20 4.08 8.70
CA PRO A 133 2.10 5.03 8.79
C PRO A 133 1.17 4.80 9.99
N PRO A 134 0.64 3.60 10.26
CA PRO A 134 -0.19 3.38 11.45
C PRO A 134 0.59 3.52 12.76
N LEU A 135 1.85 3.08 12.82
CA LEU A 135 2.69 3.31 14.01
C LEU A 135 2.98 4.80 14.23
N ALA A 136 3.12 5.58 13.16
CA ALA A 136 3.28 7.03 13.24
C ALA A 136 2.04 7.73 13.81
N ILE A 137 0.84 7.25 13.46
CA ILE A 137 -0.41 7.72 14.08
C ILE A 137 -0.40 7.49 15.59
N PHE A 138 0.00 6.28 16.02
CA PHE A 138 0.14 6.01 17.45
C PHE A 138 1.11 6.98 18.12
N VAL A 139 2.30 7.18 17.56
CA VAL A 139 3.31 8.11 18.11
C VAL A 139 2.77 9.53 18.16
N ALA A 140 2.14 10.02 17.08
CA ALA A 140 1.57 11.37 17.02
C ALA A 140 0.47 11.59 18.05
N THR A 141 -0.48 10.66 18.17
CA THR A 141 -1.59 10.75 19.13
C THR A 141 -1.13 10.62 20.58
N LEU A 142 -0.01 9.95 20.83
CA LEU A 142 0.59 9.82 22.16
C LEU A 142 1.30 11.11 22.58
N LEU A 143 2.09 11.71 21.69
CA LEU A 143 2.94 12.87 21.99
C LEU A 143 2.22 14.22 21.91
N PHE A 144 1.23 14.36 21.01
CA PHE A 144 0.54 15.62 20.72
C PHE A 144 -0.95 15.53 21.05
N LYS A 145 -1.26 15.14 22.28
CA LYS A 145 -2.64 14.84 22.75
C LYS A 145 -3.64 15.99 22.56
N ASP A 146 -3.19 17.21 22.60
CA ASP A 146 -3.96 18.44 22.41
C ASP A 146 -4.41 18.69 20.97
N LYS A 147 -3.78 18.01 20.02
CA LYS A 147 -4.08 18.11 18.59
C LYS A 147 -4.97 16.99 18.05
N PHE A 148 -5.35 16.03 18.89
CA PHE A 148 -6.14 14.87 18.49
C PHE A 148 -7.37 14.72 19.39
N SER A 149 -8.52 14.45 18.79
CA SER A 149 -9.74 14.15 19.53
C SER A 149 -9.60 12.87 20.36
N LYS A 150 -10.54 12.64 21.28
CA LYS A 150 -10.54 11.42 22.09
C LYS A 150 -10.69 10.17 21.20
N GLU A 151 -11.53 10.26 20.18
CA GLU A 151 -11.76 9.20 19.19
C GLU A 151 -10.50 8.89 18.38
N GLU A 152 -9.81 9.93 17.90
CA GLU A 152 -8.57 9.79 17.17
C GLU A 152 -7.46 9.15 18.01
N ARG A 153 -7.37 9.53 19.30
CA ARG A 153 -6.40 8.92 20.22
C ARG A 153 -6.69 7.44 20.49
N ASN A 154 -7.97 7.07 20.59
CA ASN A 154 -8.37 5.66 20.71
C ASN A 154 -8.04 4.89 19.43
N SER A 155 -8.29 5.48 18.27
CA SER A 155 -7.87 4.92 16.97
C SER A 155 -6.35 4.77 16.89
N GLY A 156 -5.59 5.70 17.46
CA GLY A 156 -4.12 5.62 17.57
C GLY A 156 -3.66 4.35 18.28
N LEU A 157 -4.35 3.91 19.34
CA LEU A 157 -4.04 2.64 20.03
C LEU A 157 -4.29 1.43 19.13
N THR A 158 -5.39 1.42 18.36
CA THR A 158 -5.68 0.35 17.40
C THR A 158 -4.60 0.27 16.31
N ASN A 159 -4.06 1.42 15.92
CA ASN A 159 -3.02 1.52 14.90
C ASN A 159 -1.68 0.87 15.32
N ILE A 160 -1.44 0.59 16.61
CA ILE A 160 -0.29 -0.24 17.03
C ILE A 160 -0.42 -1.64 16.42
N ILE A 161 -1.60 -2.27 16.61
CA ILE A 161 -1.85 -3.63 16.11
C ILE A 161 -1.78 -3.65 14.59
N MET A 162 -2.41 -2.68 13.93
CA MET A 162 -2.41 -2.58 12.47
C MET A 162 -0.98 -2.39 11.93
N GLY A 163 -0.20 -1.48 12.49
CA GLY A 163 1.17 -1.24 12.06
C GLY A 163 2.09 -2.44 12.30
N LEU A 164 2.00 -3.07 13.46
CA LEU A 164 2.75 -4.29 13.75
C LEU A 164 2.36 -5.45 12.83
N SER A 165 1.12 -5.49 12.36
CA SER A 165 0.62 -6.52 11.41
C SER A 165 0.90 -6.19 9.94
N PHE A 166 1.56 -5.07 9.63
CA PHE A 166 1.76 -4.59 8.27
C PHE A 166 0.43 -4.24 7.55
N ILE A 167 -0.51 -3.62 8.27
CA ILE A 167 -1.78 -3.13 7.73
C ILE A 167 -1.69 -1.60 7.61
N THR A 168 -1.12 -1.13 6.50
CA THR A 168 -0.85 0.30 6.24
C THR A 168 -2.14 1.12 6.19
N GLU A 169 -3.24 0.49 5.78
CA GLU A 169 -4.58 1.06 5.64
C GLU A 169 -5.13 1.67 6.94
N GLY A 170 -4.60 1.30 8.11
CA GLY A 170 -4.97 1.89 9.40
C GLY A 170 -4.75 3.39 9.48
N ALA A 171 -3.84 3.95 8.67
CA ALA A 171 -3.57 5.37 8.61
C ALA A 171 -4.48 6.14 7.63
N ILE A 172 -5.28 5.47 6.80
CA ILE A 172 -6.14 6.11 5.79
C ILE A 172 -7.06 7.19 6.38
N PRO A 173 -7.77 6.99 7.52
CA PRO A 173 -8.63 8.02 8.07
C PRO A 173 -7.89 9.33 8.36
N PHE A 174 -6.66 9.25 8.83
CA PHE A 174 -5.82 10.43 9.13
C PHE A 174 -5.27 11.07 7.87
N GLY A 175 -4.87 10.25 6.88
CA GLY A 175 -4.45 10.72 5.57
C GLY A 175 -5.58 11.42 4.80
N ALA A 176 -6.82 10.94 4.91
CA ALA A 176 -7.99 11.54 4.28
C ALA A 176 -8.43 12.83 4.98
N ALA A 177 -8.32 12.90 6.31
CA ALA A 177 -8.70 14.07 7.09
C ALA A 177 -7.72 15.26 6.92
N ASP A 178 -6.42 15.01 6.79
CA ASP A 178 -5.38 16.03 6.63
C ASP A 178 -4.28 15.59 5.63
N PRO A 179 -4.61 15.43 4.34
CA PRO A 179 -3.68 14.86 3.36
C PRO A 179 -2.40 15.65 3.19
N ALA A 180 -2.50 16.99 3.28
CA ALA A 180 -1.35 17.87 3.05
C ALA A 180 -0.25 17.74 4.12
N ARG A 181 -0.58 17.28 5.34
CA ARG A 181 0.39 17.08 6.43
C ARG A 181 0.66 15.62 6.71
N ALA A 182 -0.38 14.78 6.70
CA ALA A 182 -0.26 13.38 7.02
C ALA A 182 0.56 12.62 5.96
N ILE A 183 0.19 12.73 4.68
CA ILE A 183 0.82 11.95 3.62
C ILE A 183 2.33 12.26 3.49
N PRO A 184 2.80 13.52 3.40
CA PRO A 184 4.24 13.80 3.35
C PRO A 184 4.99 13.31 4.59
N SER A 185 4.38 13.40 5.77
CA SER A 185 4.99 12.91 7.02
C SER A 185 5.13 11.39 7.01
N PHE A 186 4.12 10.67 6.50
CA PHE A 186 4.15 9.21 6.37
C PHE A 186 5.20 8.79 5.35
N ILE A 187 5.26 9.45 4.19
CA ILE A 187 6.27 9.18 3.16
C ILE A 187 7.68 9.36 3.72
N LEU A 188 7.93 10.45 4.47
CA LEU A 188 9.23 10.72 5.07
C LEU A 188 9.66 9.58 6.00
N GLY A 189 8.82 9.21 6.97
CA GLY A 189 9.17 8.15 7.91
C GLY A 189 9.29 6.77 7.27
N SER A 190 8.42 6.45 6.32
CA SER A 190 8.47 5.19 5.56
C SER A 190 9.73 5.10 4.69
N ALA A 191 10.14 6.20 4.08
CA ALA A 191 11.40 6.31 3.34
C ALA A 191 12.62 6.14 4.24
N VAL A 192 12.60 6.72 5.45
CA VAL A 192 13.66 6.52 6.46
C VAL A 192 13.75 5.05 6.86
N ALA A 193 12.62 4.40 7.19
CA ALA A 193 12.62 2.98 7.56
C ALA A 193 13.15 2.10 6.44
N GLY A 194 12.67 2.29 5.20
CA GLY A 194 13.13 1.54 4.03
C GLY A 194 14.61 1.80 3.72
N GLY A 195 15.08 3.05 3.85
CA GLY A 195 16.48 3.41 3.67
C GLY A 195 17.41 2.75 4.69
N LEU A 196 17.00 2.70 5.96
CA LEU A 196 17.76 2.02 7.03
C LEU A 196 17.82 0.50 6.80
N VAL A 197 16.72 -0.11 6.35
CA VAL A 197 16.69 -1.52 5.94
C VAL A 197 17.68 -1.77 4.80
N GLY A 198 17.67 -0.90 3.77
CA GLY A 198 18.60 -0.96 2.64
C GLY A 198 20.06 -0.78 3.06
N LEU A 199 20.33 0.18 3.97
CA LEU A 199 21.67 0.47 4.50
C LEU A 199 22.23 -0.73 5.29
N ALA A 200 21.40 -1.36 6.10
CA ALA A 200 21.79 -2.52 6.89
C ALA A 200 21.75 -3.84 6.10
N GLY A 201 21.32 -3.82 4.83
CA GLY A 201 21.22 -5.02 3.98
C GLY A 201 20.28 -6.09 4.54
N ILE A 202 19.25 -5.69 5.28
CA ILE A 202 18.32 -6.61 5.94
C ILE A 202 17.47 -7.31 4.90
N LYS A 203 17.45 -8.64 4.91
CA LYS A 203 16.65 -9.47 4.02
C LYS A 203 15.43 -10.03 4.74
N LEU A 204 14.36 -10.29 4.00
CA LEU A 204 13.13 -10.90 4.49
C LEU A 204 12.71 -12.03 3.58
N MET A 205 12.30 -13.16 4.15
CA MET A 205 11.84 -14.36 3.43
C MET A 205 10.30 -14.51 3.39
N ALA A 206 9.55 -13.53 3.88
CA ALA A 206 8.09 -13.56 3.88
C ALA A 206 7.51 -12.37 3.10
N PRO A 207 6.40 -12.55 2.35
CA PRO A 207 5.79 -11.46 1.60
C PRO A 207 4.91 -10.55 2.46
N HIS A 208 4.45 -11.03 3.63
CA HIS A 208 3.52 -10.31 4.49
C HIS A 208 3.59 -10.82 5.93
N GLY A 209 3.03 -10.05 6.89
CA GLY A 209 2.86 -10.50 8.28
C GLY A 209 3.46 -9.57 9.34
N GLY A 210 4.25 -8.57 8.98
CA GLY A 210 4.81 -7.63 9.96
C GLY A 210 5.63 -8.33 11.03
N ILE A 211 5.29 -8.08 12.31
CA ILE A 211 6.00 -8.64 13.45
C ILE A 211 5.87 -10.18 13.55
N PHE A 212 4.80 -10.76 13.01
CA PHE A 212 4.57 -12.21 13.08
C PHE A 212 5.58 -13.02 12.24
N VAL A 213 6.24 -12.37 11.29
CA VAL A 213 7.26 -12.99 10.43
C VAL A 213 8.66 -12.46 10.73
N ILE A 214 8.84 -11.79 11.86
CA ILE A 214 10.12 -11.14 12.22
C ILE A 214 11.29 -12.14 12.28
N ALA A 215 11.03 -13.39 12.67
CA ALA A 215 12.02 -14.47 12.67
C ALA A 215 12.54 -14.85 11.27
N LEU A 216 11.82 -14.45 10.21
CA LEU A 216 12.21 -14.66 8.82
C LEU A 216 13.02 -13.49 8.24
N THR A 217 13.40 -12.51 9.08
CA THR A 217 14.35 -11.45 8.71
C THR A 217 15.77 -11.88 9.02
N SER A 218 16.73 -11.43 8.21
CA SER A 218 18.16 -11.71 8.46
C SER A 218 18.69 -11.05 9.75
N ASN A 219 18.02 -9.98 10.22
CA ASN A 219 18.35 -9.30 11.49
C ASN A 219 17.09 -8.64 12.08
N ALA A 220 16.41 -9.34 12.98
CA ALA A 220 15.18 -8.90 13.61
C ALA A 220 15.31 -7.60 14.39
N LEU A 221 16.41 -7.43 15.14
CA LEU A 221 16.62 -6.27 16.00
C LEU A 221 16.81 -4.98 15.18
N LEU A 222 17.69 -5.01 14.17
CA LEU A 222 17.91 -3.88 13.28
C LEU A 222 16.66 -3.58 12.42
N TYR A 223 15.91 -4.60 12.05
CA TYR A 223 14.65 -4.42 11.35
C TYR A 223 13.63 -3.63 12.19
N LEU A 224 13.40 -4.08 13.43
CA LEU A 224 12.47 -3.39 14.34
C LEU A 224 12.96 -1.98 14.69
N ALA A 225 14.27 -1.79 14.87
CA ALA A 225 14.84 -0.46 15.08
C ALA A 225 14.58 0.46 13.88
N SER A 226 14.73 -0.04 12.65
CA SER A 226 14.44 0.73 11.42
C SER A 226 12.97 1.16 11.33
N VAL A 227 12.04 0.26 11.62
CA VAL A 227 10.60 0.55 11.67
C VAL A 227 10.29 1.58 12.74
N LEU A 228 10.84 1.41 13.95
CA LEU A 228 10.62 2.31 15.08
C LEU A 228 11.14 3.72 14.81
N VAL A 229 12.35 3.84 14.27
CA VAL A 229 12.93 5.14 13.88
C VAL A 229 12.03 5.83 12.84
N GLY A 230 11.60 5.11 11.79
CA GLY A 230 10.68 5.66 10.79
C GLY A 230 9.35 6.11 11.41
N ALA A 231 8.78 5.30 12.30
CA ALA A 231 7.52 5.63 12.97
C ALA A 231 7.64 6.87 13.88
N ILE A 232 8.74 7.00 14.62
CA ILE A 232 9.01 8.19 15.46
C ILE A 232 9.18 9.43 14.59
N VAL A 233 10.02 9.37 13.55
CA VAL A 233 10.24 10.49 12.63
C VAL A 233 8.91 10.93 12.02
N SER A 234 8.14 10.01 11.47
CA SER A 234 6.85 10.30 10.85
C SER A 234 5.84 10.86 11.86
N GLY A 235 5.71 10.22 13.02
CA GLY A 235 4.74 10.63 14.05
C GLY A 235 5.05 11.98 14.66
N VAL A 236 6.32 12.28 14.89
CA VAL A 236 6.77 13.61 15.39
C VAL A 236 6.51 14.68 14.33
N VAL A 237 6.89 14.45 13.08
CA VAL A 237 6.67 15.42 11.98
C VAL A 237 5.18 15.66 11.78
N TYR A 238 4.36 14.61 11.70
CA TYR A 238 2.92 14.76 11.55
C TYR A 238 2.29 15.49 12.73
N GLY A 239 2.59 15.08 13.96
CA GLY A 239 2.06 15.73 15.17
C GLY A 239 2.49 17.19 15.30
N TYR A 240 3.73 17.52 14.89
CA TYR A 240 4.18 18.91 14.87
C TYR A 240 3.42 19.76 13.85
N LEU A 241 3.26 19.26 12.63
CA LEU A 241 2.61 19.97 11.52
C LEU A 241 1.09 20.08 11.69
N ARG A 242 0.45 19.16 12.39
CA ARG A 242 -1.00 19.17 12.57
C ARG A 242 -1.45 20.39 13.35
N LYS A 243 -2.56 21.02 12.92
CA LYS A 243 -3.17 22.14 13.62
C LYS A 243 -3.81 21.66 14.94
N PRO A 244 -3.82 22.51 15.99
CA PRO A 244 -4.62 22.27 17.18
C PRO A 244 -6.09 22.07 16.84
N LEU A 245 -6.82 21.34 17.68
CA LEU A 245 -8.26 21.24 17.58
C LEU A 245 -8.88 22.62 17.82
N GLU A 246 -9.82 23.01 16.97
CA GLU A 246 -10.66 24.16 17.26
C GLU A 246 -11.50 23.83 18.51
N LYS A 247 -11.45 24.74 19.48
CA LYS A 247 -12.19 24.60 20.76
C LYS A 247 -13.66 24.94 20.58
#